data_9021195193cc262a2219df2b59562903
#
_entry.id   9021195193cc262a2219df2b59562903
#
_cell.length_a   1.000
_cell.length_b   1.000
_cell.length_c   1.000
_cell.angle_alpha   90.00
_cell.angle_beta   90.00
_cell.angle_gamma   90.00
#
_symmetry.space_group_name_H-M   'P 1'
#
loop_
_entity.id
_entity.type
_entity.pdbx_description
1 polymer ?
#
loop_
_entity_poly.entity_id
_entity_poly.type
_entity_poly.pdbx_seq_one_letter_code
_entity_poly.pdbx_strand_id
1 'polypeptide(L)'
;MSEARNLFSVLRQSANPATVDAIEELVRDAPDRALCRVNVFDFQTKTGLDEEQVIAAFLHAARLGIFELSWNVLCPGCGGVLDSTTTLKSVDKDEYVCAWCASGYTPTLDEIVEVTFTVSRRVRHIAAHDPDELPFNEYLRQVFWGSGIDVPDNFEDLIQDIVLESLELPSDGKALLSLQLPAEFVILLDPVTHATVF
;
A
#
# COMPACT_ATOMS: atom_id res chain seq x y z
N MET A 1 -3.93 -14.59 -18.86
CA MET A 1 -2.52 -14.97 -19.18
C MET A 1 -2.02 -14.46 -20.53
N SER A 2 -2.84 -14.31 -21.58
CA SER A 2 -2.39 -13.77 -22.88
C SER A 2 -2.12 -12.25 -22.85
N GLU A 3 -2.97 -11.48 -22.18
CA GLU A 3 -2.86 -10.01 -22.11
C GLU A 3 -1.59 -9.56 -21.38
N ALA A 4 -1.33 -10.11 -20.21
CA ALA A 4 -0.10 -9.80 -19.44
C ALA A 4 1.16 -10.08 -20.26
N ARG A 5 1.25 -11.22 -20.94
CA ARG A 5 2.40 -11.55 -21.81
C ARG A 5 2.59 -10.54 -22.92
N ASN A 6 1.50 -10.08 -23.54
CA ASN A 6 1.57 -9.06 -24.58
C ASN A 6 2.09 -7.74 -24.03
N LEU A 7 1.65 -7.32 -22.84
CA LEU A 7 2.11 -6.09 -22.20
C LEU A 7 3.62 -6.15 -21.90
N PHE A 8 4.12 -7.26 -21.34
CA PHE A 8 5.56 -7.44 -21.12
C PHE A 8 6.36 -7.51 -22.42
N SER A 9 5.81 -8.11 -23.49
CA SER A 9 6.45 -8.08 -24.80
C SER A 9 6.60 -6.68 -25.37
N VAL A 10 5.59 -5.80 -25.17
CA VAL A 10 5.66 -4.39 -25.55
C VAL A 10 6.64 -3.63 -24.66
N LEU A 11 6.65 -3.89 -23.35
CA LEU A 11 7.57 -3.25 -22.42
C LEU A 11 9.05 -3.50 -22.79
N ARG A 12 9.39 -4.73 -23.23
CA ARG A 12 10.75 -5.07 -23.72
C ARG A 12 11.22 -4.27 -24.92
N GLN A 13 10.30 -3.61 -25.65
CA GLN A 13 10.67 -2.71 -26.76
C GLN A 13 11.05 -1.31 -26.28
N SER A 14 10.68 -0.94 -25.05
CA SER A 14 10.85 0.41 -24.51
C SER A 14 11.75 0.49 -23.27
N ALA A 15 12.12 -0.65 -22.69
CA ALA A 15 12.92 -0.73 -21.48
C ALA A 15 13.99 -1.84 -21.61
N ASN A 16 14.98 -1.82 -20.70
CA ASN A 16 16.04 -2.82 -20.68
C ASN A 16 15.46 -4.23 -20.48
N PRO A 17 15.78 -5.21 -21.35
CA PRO A 17 15.21 -6.55 -21.28
C PRO A 17 15.47 -7.27 -19.95
N ALA A 18 16.68 -7.16 -19.38
CA ALA A 18 17.01 -7.79 -18.10
C ALA A 18 16.18 -7.21 -16.95
N THR A 19 15.94 -5.89 -16.95
CA THR A 19 15.07 -5.23 -15.98
C THR A 19 13.62 -5.67 -16.15
N VAL A 20 13.15 -5.81 -17.39
CA VAL A 20 11.78 -6.28 -17.67
C VAL A 20 11.60 -7.74 -17.24
N ASP A 21 12.60 -8.59 -17.43
CA ASP A 21 12.57 -9.99 -17.00
C ASP A 21 12.46 -10.07 -15.46
N ALA A 22 13.21 -9.25 -14.72
CA ALA A 22 13.13 -9.18 -13.27
C ALA A 22 11.76 -8.67 -12.78
N ILE A 23 11.17 -7.68 -13.46
CA ILE A 23 9.81 -7.21 -13.14
C ILE A 23 8.76 -8.28 -13.45
N GLU A 24 8.88 -9.01 -14.56
CA GLU A 24 7.96 -10.10 -14.89
C GLU A 24 8.06 -11.24 -13.88
N GLU A 25 9.27 -11.56 -13.41
CA GLU A 25 9.50 -12.53 -12.35
C GLU A 25 8.87 -12.07 -11.02
N LEU A 26 9.06 -10.81 -10.62
CA LEU A 26 8.41 -10.21 -9.46
C LEU A 26 6.87 -10.39 -9.55
N VAL A 27 6.28 -9.99 -10.67
CA VAL A 27 4.82 -10.07 -10.87
C VAL A 27 4.33 -11.53 -10.85
N ARG A 28 5.11 -12.47 -11.33
CA ARG A 28 4.72 -13.88 -11.39
C ARG A 28 4.83 -14.57 -10.03
N ASP A 29 5.91 -14.36 -9.31
CA ASP A 29 6.35 -15.23 -8.20
C ASP A 29 6.22 -14.60 -6.81
N ALA A 30 6.15 -13.26 -6.72
CA ALA A 30 6.09 -12.59 -5.44
C ALA A 30 4.73 -12.76 -4.75
N PRO A 31 4.68 -12.73 -3.40
CA PRO A 31 3.42 -12.67 -2.66
C PRO A 31 2.68 -11.36 -2.94
N ASP A 32 1.37 -11.36 -2.75
CA ASP A 32 0.49 -10.23 -3.06
C ASP A 32 0.94 -8.92 -2.41
N ARG A 33 1.36 -8.96 -1.14
CA ARG A 33 1.89 -7.81 -0.43
C ARG A 33 3.06 -7.14 -1.15
N ALA A 34 3.96 -7.93 -1.71
CA ALA A 34 5.14 -7.40 -2.42
C ALA A 34 4.81 -6.75 -3.76
N LEU A 35 3.57 -6.90 -4.23
CA LEU A 35 3.04 -6.30 -5.46
C LEU A 35 2.13 -5.09 -5.20
N CYS A 36 1.84 -4.81 -3.92
CA CYS A 36 1.15 -3.62 -3.48
C CYS A 36 2.18 -2.55 -3.11
N ARG A 37 2.15 -1.41 -3.78
CA ARG A 37 3.04 -0.27 -3.54
C ARG A 37 4.53 -0.63 -3.62
N VAL A 38 4.93 -1.26 -4.71
CA VAL A 38 6.35 -1.56 -4.97
C VAL A 38 7.16 -0.27 -4.98
N ASN A 39 8.17 -0.17 -4.10
CA ASN A 39 9.16 0.88 -4.12
C ASN A 39 10.28 0.51 -5.08
N VAL A 40 10.59 1.39 -6.04
CA VAL A 40 11.58 1.12 -7.09
C VAL A 40 13.00 1.04 -6.57
N PHE A 41 13.33 1.76 -5.49
CA PHE A 41 14.66 1.73 -4.88
C PHE A 41 14.89 0.44 -4.09
N ASP A 42 13.85 -0.06 -3.40
CA ASP A 42 13.89 -1.37 -2.75
C ASP A 42 14.05 -2.49 -3.78
N PHE A 43 13.32 -2.41 -4.89
CA PHE A 43 13.45 -3.37 -5.98
C PHE A 43 14.85 -3.32 -6.59
N GLN A 44 15.39 -2.12 -6.84
CA GLN A 44 16.74 -1.92 -7.33
C GLN A 44 17.79 -2.53 -6.39
N THR A 45 17.67 -2.25 -5.08
CA THR A 45 18.59 -2.79 -4.07
C THR A 45 18.59 -4.31 -4.03
N LYS A 46 17.40 -4.94 -4.11
CA LYS A 46 17.25 -6.40 -4.09
C LYS A 46 17.77 -7.08 -5.35
N THR A 47 17.65 -6.42 -6.50
CA THR A 47 18.07 -6.99 -7.80
C THR A 47 19.49 -6.64 -8.20
N GLY A 48 20.05 -5.56 -7.66
CA GLY A 48 21.36 -5.02 -8.05
C GLY A 48 21.40 -4.45 -9.48
N LEU A 49 20.24 -4.19 -10.08
CA LEU A 49 20.13 -3.61 -11.42
C LEU A 49 20.45 -2.11 -11.40
N ASP A 50 20.69 -1.56 -12.58
CA ASP A 50 20.93 -0.13 -12.74
C ASP A 50 19.69 0.70 -12.38
N GLU A 51 19.86 1.71 -11.53
CA GLU A 51 18.76 2.52 -10.96
C GLU A 51 17.96 3.24 -12.04
N GLU A 52 18.64 3.89 -12.99
CA GLU A 52 17.97 4.63 -14.06
C GLU A 52 17.11 3.70 -14.93
N GLN A 53 17.64 2.50 -15.23
CA GLN A 53 16.92 1.50 -16.01
C GLN A 53 15.71 0.95 -15.26
N VAL A 54 15.82 0.76 -13.93
CA VAL A 54 14.71 0.31 -13.08
C VAL A 54 13.61 1.35 -13.05
N ILE A 55 13.95 2.62 -12.78
CA ILE A 55 12.98 3.73 -12.75
C ILE A 55 12.28 3.85 -14.12
N ALA A 56 13.05 3.87 -15.20
CA ALA A 56 12.50 3.95 -16.55
C ALA A 56 11.55 2.78 -16.87
N ALA A 57 11.92 1.55 -16.50
CA ALA A 57 11.10 0.37 -16.75
C ALA A 57 9.77 0.42 -15.98
N PHE A 58 9.76 0.83 -14.70
CA PHE A 58 8.52 0.96 -13.93
C PHE A 58 7.62 2.08 -14.47
N LEU A 59 8.18 3.21 -14.88
CA LEU A 59 7.41 4.28 -15.52
C LEU A 59 6.79 3.85 -16.86
N HIS A 60 7.54 3.12 -17.69
CA HIS A 60 6.99 2.54 -18.92
C HIS A 60 5.93 1.47 -18.62
N ALA A 61 6.15 0.63 -17.61
CA ALA A 61 5.20 -0.37 -17.19
C ALA A 61 3.89 0.25 -16.68
N ALA A 62 3.96 1.35 -15.92
CA ALA A 62 2.78 2.10 -15.49
C ALA A 62 2.03 2.71 -16.70
N ARG A 63 2.75 3.30 -17.66
CA ARG A 63 2.15 3.83 -18.87
C ARG A 63 1.43 2.77 -19.71
N LEU A 64 1.91 1.54 -19.71
CA LEU A 64 1.29 0.40 -20.38
C LEU A 64 0.14 -0.21 -19.59
N GLY A 65 -0.07 0.18 -18.34
CA GLY A 65 -1.09 -0.36 -17.43
C GLY A 65 -0.72 -1.73 -16.86
N ILE A 66 0.58 -2.04 -16.76
CA ILE A 66 1.09 -3.18 -15.99
C ILE A 66 1.04 -2.87 -14.50
N PHE A 67 1.39 -1.65 -14.13
CA PHE A 67 1.28 -1.11 -12.78
C PHE A 67 0.43 0.16 -12.76
N GLU A 68 -0.09 0.46 -11.60
CA GLU A 68 -0.72 1.72 -11.25
C GLU A 68 0.25 2.52 -10.37
N LEU A 69 0.62 3.72 -10.82
CA LEU A 69 1.49 4.62 -10.06
C LEU A 69 0.67 5.38 -9.02
N SER A 70 1.14 5.44 -7.79
CA SER A 70 0.53 6.23 -6.72
C SER A 70 1.57 7.11 -6.00
N TRP A 71 1.07 8.25 -5.50
CA TRP A 71 1.77 9.14 -4.59
C TRP A 71 1.15 8.91 -3.22
N ASN A 72 1.94 8.42 -2.28
CA ASN A 72 1.47 8.07 -0.94
C ASN A 72 2.02 9.06 0.07
N VAL A 73 1.16 9.52 0.97
CA VAL A 73 1.57 10.27 2.15
C VAL A 73 1.77 9.27 3.28
N LEU A 74 2.98 9.24 3.83
CA LEU A 74 3.34 8.29 4.88
C LEU A 74 3.33 8.95 6.25
N CYS A 75 2.92 8.20 7.26
CA CYS A 75 3.09 8.61 8.65
C CYS A 75 4.58 8.55 9.04
N PRO A 76 5.22 9.64 9.46
CA PRO A 76 6.62 9.61 9.87
C PRO A 76 6.86 8.80 11.15
N GLY A 77 5.81 8.52 11.93
CA GLY A 77 5.91 7.74 13.16
C GLY A 77 5.89 6.24 12.95
N CYS A 78 5.01 5.72 12.07
CA CYS A 78 4.84 4.27 11.89
C CYS A 78 4.97 3.79 10.44
N GLY A 79 5.18 4.69 9.47
CA GLY A 79 5.24 4.34 8.05
C GLY A 79 3.90 3.95 7.43
N GLY A 80 2.79 4.08 8.15
CA GLY A 80 1.45 3.82 7.62
C GLY A 80 1.09 4.82 6.54
N VAL A 81 0.35 4.37 5.53
CA VAL A 81 -0.13 5.23 4.43
C VAL A 81 -1.35 5.99 4.90
N LEU A 82 -1.24 7.31 4.97
CA LEU A 82 -2.31 8.23 5.40
C LEU A 82 -3.20 8.64 4.24
N ASP A 83 -2.63 8.72 3.04
CA ASP A 83 -3.35 9.05 1.81
C ASP A 83 -2.62 8.46 0.61
N SER A 84 -3.36 8.19 -0.46
CA SER A 84 -2.82 7.64 -1.70
C SER A 84 -3.54 8.26 -2.90
N THR A 85 -2.80 8.96 -3.73
CA THR A 85 -3.34 9.69 -4.89
C THR A 85 -2.65 9.29 -6.18
N THR A 86 -3.31 9.49 -7.32
CA THR A 86 -2.76 9.19 -8.64
C THR A 86 -1.87 10.31 -9.19
N THR A 87 -1.90 11.49 -8.58
CA THR A 87 -1.10 12.64 -9.01
C THR A 87 -0.59 13.43 -7.80
N LEU A 88 0.64 13.92 -7.89
CA LEU A 88 1.23 14.77 -6.85
C LEU A 88 0.38 16.01 -6.52
N LYS A 89 -0.36 16.54 -7.50
CA LYS A 89 -1.21 17.72 -7.30
C LYS A 89 -2.44 17.45 -6.43
N SER A 90 -2.80 16.19 -6.27
CA SER A 90 -3.93 15.75 -5.45
C SER A 90 -3.53 15.47 -4.01
N VAL A 91 -2.24 15.48 -3.68
CA VAL A 91 -1.78 15.43 -2.29
C VAL A 91 -2.22 16.70 -1.59
N ASP A 92 -3.03 16.53 -0.55
CA ASP A 92 -3.50 17.65 0.25
C ASP A 92 -2.32 18.27 1.03
N LYS A 93 -2.42 19.56 1.33
CA LYS A 93 -1.44 20.29 2.13
C LYS A 93 -1.91 20.49 3.57
N ASP A 94 -3.12 20.04 3.86
CA ASP A 94 -3.68 20.10 5.20
C ASP A 94 -3.04 19.06 6.13
N GLU A 95 -3.37 19.12 7.39
CA GLU A 95 -2.87 18.19 8.39
C GLU A 95 -3.47 16.79 8.19
N TYR A 96 -2.62 15.78 8.10
CA TYR A 96 -3.02 14.38 8.13
C TYR A 96 -2.93 13.83 9.54
N VAL A 97 -3.93 13.09 9.97
CA VAL A 97 -3.95 12.44 11.28
C VAL A 97 -3.73 10.95 11.10
N CYS A 98 -2.69 10.42 11.74
CA CYS A 98 -2.46 8.99 11.78
C CYS A 98 -3.30 8.35 12.89
N ALA A 99 -4.23 7.49 12.52
CA ALA A 99 -5.04 6.73 13.46
C ALA A 99 -4.21 5.87 14.42
N TRP A 100 -3.14 5.27 13.90
CA TRP A 100 -2.27 4.38 14.69
C TRP A 100 -1.39 5.11 15.70
N CYS A 101 -0.84 6.27 15.30
CA CYS A 101 0.04 7.07 16.16
C CYS A 101 -0.72 8.12 16.99
N ALA A 102 -2.01 8.32 16.74
CA ALA A 102 -2.82 9.39 17.33
C ALA A 102 -2.17 10.77 17.21
N SER A 103 -1.51 11.04 16.08
CA SER A 103 -0.71 12.26 15.86
C SER A 103 -1.02 12.88 14.51
N GLY A 104 -1.09 14.21 14.48
CA GLY A 104 -1.24 14.99 13.27
C GLY A 104 0.10 15.35 12.62
N TYR A 105 0.13 15.39 11.31
CA TYR A 105 1.31 15.71 10.51
C TYR A 105 0.96 16.62 9.34
N THR A 106 1.75 17.66 9.14
CA THR A 106 1.68 18.48 7.93
C THR A 106 2.66 17.92 6.91
N PRO A 107 2.21 17.52 5.72
CA PRO A 107 3.07 16.87 4.75
C PRO A 107 4.13 17.84 4.21
N THR A 108 5.37 17.37 4.18
CA THR A 108 6.45 17.95 3.38
C THR A 108 6.81 16.97 2.28
N LEU A 109 6.90 17.44 1.04
CA LEU A 109 7.10 16.57 -0.14
C LEU A 109 8.36 15.71 -0.04
N ASP A 110 9.39 16.21 0.62
CA ASP A 110 10.70 15.57 0.67
C ASP A 110 10.80 14.48 1.76
N GLU A 111 9.91 14.51 2.75
CA GLU A 111 10.07 13.66 3.94
C GLU A 111 9.03 12.55 4.05
N ILE A 112 7.81 12.80 3.58
CA ILE A 112 6.68 11.89 3.83
C ILE A 112 5.90 11.51 2.58
N VAL A 113 6.34 11.90 1.39
CA VAL A 113 5.68 11.50 0.14
C VAL A 113 6.54 10.47 -0.59
N GLU A 114 5.94 9.32 -0.87
CA GLU A 114 6.55 8.20 -1.58
C GLU A 114 5.85 7.96 -2.92
N VAL A 115 6.62 7.60 -3.94
CA VAL A 115 6.10 7.13 -5.22
C VAL A 115 6.23 5.62 -5.30
N THR A 116 5.11 4.95 -5.53
CA THR A 116 5.08 3.49 -5.62
C THR A 116 4.26 3.00 -6.80
N PHE A 117 4.37 1.69 -7.05
CA PHE A 117 3.74 1.02 -8.18
C PHE A 117 3.00 -0.22 -7.68
N THR A 118 1.68 -0.25 -7.83
CA THR A 118 0.86 -1.42 -7.52
C THR A 118 0.55 -2.19 -8.81
N VAL A 119 0.69 -3.52 -8.80
CA VAL A 119 0.35 -4.31 -9.98
C VAL A 119 -1.12 -4.10 -10.37
N SER A 120 -1.39 -3.93 -11.65
CA SER A 120 -2.75 -3.74 -12.15
C SER A 120 -3.55 -5.05 -12.11
N ARG A 121 -4.86 -4.96 -11.80
CA ARG A 121 -5.80 -6.10 -11.89
C ARG A 121 -5.77 -6.81 -13.24
N ARG A 122 -5.47 -6.09 -14.32
CA ARG A 122 -5.38 -6.66 -15.68
C ARG A 122 -4.24 -7.66 -15.83
N VAL A 123 -3.20 -7.52 -15.02
CA VAL A 123 -1.99 -8.35 -15.06
C VAL A 123 -2.06 -9.45 -14.02
N ARG A 124 -2.32 -9.08 -12.77
CA ARG A 124 -2.50 -10.00 -11.65
C ARG A 124 -3.41 -9.37 -10.59
N HIS A 125 -4.45 -10.11 -10.20
CA HIS A 125 -5.26 -9.75 -9.06
C HIS A 125 -4.50 -10.05 -7.76
N ILE A 126 -4.50 -9.10 -6.82
CA ILE A 126 -3.89 -9.21 -5.49
C ILE A 126 -4.89 -8.79 -4.41
N ALA A 127 -4.67 -9.24 -3.18
CA ALA A 127 -5.54 -8.96 -2.05
C ALA A 127 -5.79 -7.44 -1.83
N ALA A 128 -4.79 -6.61 -2.00
CA ALA A 128 -4.90 -5.16 -1.85
C ALA A 128 -5.83 -4.46 -2.86
N HIS A 129 -6.28 -5.16 -3.89
CA HIS A 129 -7.26 -4.61 -4.83
C HIS A 129 -8.70 -4.56 -4.28
N ASP A 130 -9.00 -5.36 -3.26
CA ASP A 130 -10.31 -5.42 -2.64
C ASP A 130 -10.16 -5.20 -1.11
N PRO A 131 -9.74 -3.98 -0.70
CA PRO A 131 -9.43 -3.69 0.70
C PRO A 131 -10.63 -3.91 1.63
N ASP A 132 -11.85 -3.69 1.13
CA ASP A 132 -13.09 -3.86 1.87
C ASP A 132 -13.39 -5.33 2.22
N GLU A 133 -12.79 -6.27 1.48
CA GLU A 133 -12.97 -7.71 1.71
C GLU A 133 -11.93 -8.29 2.68
N LEU A 134 -10.94 -7.49 3.09
CA LEU A 134 -9.86 -7.95 3.94
C LEU A 134 -10.25 -7.88 5.43
N PRO A 135 -9.98 -8.95 6.21
CA PRO A 135 -9.98 -8.84 7.66
C PRO A 135 -9.02 -7.74 8.12
N PHE A 136 -9.29 -7.11 9.26
CA PHE A 136 -8.54 -5.95 9.73
C PHE A 136 -7.01 -6.18 9.79
N ASN A 137 -6.56 -7.32 10.32
CA ASN A 137 -5.15 -7.68 10.35
C ASN A 137 -4.52 -7.79 8.96
N GLU A 138 -5.24 -8.38 8.00
CA GLU A 138 -4.79 -8.46 6.61
C GLU A 138 -4.81 -7.09 5.91
N TYR A 139 -5.81 -6.26 6.18
CA TYR A 139 -5.82 -4.88 5.70
C TYR A 139 -4.56 -4.13 6.15
N LEU A 140 -4.23 -4.20 7.43
CA LEU A 140 -3.02 -3.57 7.98
C LEU A 140 -1.76 -4.08 7.27
N ARG A 141 -1.67 -5.39 7.07
CA ARG A 141 -0.52 -6.06 6.43
C ARG A 141 -0.40 -5.76 4.94
N GLN A 142 -1.50 -5.79 4.20
CA GLN A 142 -1.51 -5.72 2.74
C GLN A 142 -1.62 -4.29 2.21
N VAL A 143 -2.27 -3.39 2.97
CA VAL A 143 -2.69 -2.08 2.48
C VAL A 143 -2.17 -0.92 3.33
N PHE A 144 -2.29 -1.01 4.65
CA PHE A 144 -2.00 0.14 5.52
C PHE A 144 -0.51 0.49 5.58
N TRP A 145 0.36 -0.50 5.76
CA TRP A 145 1.80 -0.24 5.76
C TRP A 145 2.39 -0.34 4.35
N GLY A 146 3.28 0.60 4.03
CA GLY A 146 4.04 0.60 2.80
C GLY A 146 4.90 -0.67 2.64
N SER A 147 5.30 -0.98 1.41
CA SER A 147 6.10 -2.17 1.08
C SER A 147 7.47 -2.23 1.76
N GLY A 148 8.00 -1.07 2.21
CA GLY A 148 9.27 -0.96 2.93
C GLY A 148 9.18 -1.25 4.45
N ILE A 149 7.97 -1.52 4.98
CA ILE A 149 7.79 -1.84 6.39
C ILE A 149 7.79 -3.36 6.58
N ASP A 150 8.74 -3.85 7.37
CA ASP A 150 8.78 -5.25 7.78
C ASP A 150 7.72 -5.49 8.87
N VAL A 151 6.73 -6.30 8.52
CA VAL A 151 5.69 -6.73 9.46
C VAL A 151 6.16 -8.02 10.12
N PRO A 152 6.25 -8.08 11.47
CA PRO A 152 6.74 -9.27 12.16
C PRO A 152 5.85 -10.49 11.94
N ASP A 153 6.41 -11.69 12.05
CA ASP A 153 5.69 -12.95 11.82
C ASP A 153 4.52 -13.14 12.80
N ASN A 154 4.66 -12.65 14.05
CA ASN A 154 3.63 -12.71 15.08
C ASN A 154 2.69 -11.48 15.09
N PHE A 155 2.59 -10.79 13.97
CA PHE A 155 1.80 -9.56 13.86
C PHE A 155 0.33 -9.75 14.23
N GLU A 156 -0.26 -10.89 13.90
CA GLU A 156 -1.65 -11.19 14.22
C GLU A 156 -1.88 -11.26 15.74
N ASP A 157 -0.98 -11.90 16.47
CA ASP A 157 -1.05 -11.96 17.93
C ASP A 157 -0.94 -10.55 18.53
N LEU A 158 -0.02 -9.72 18.02
CA LEU A 158 0.16 -8.34 18.48
C LEU A 158 -1.09 -7.48 18.24
N ILE A 159 -1.77 -7.66 17.12
CA ILE A 159 -3.01 -6.94 16.81
C ILE A 159 -4.16 -7.41 17.69
N GLN A 160 -4.30 -8.72 17.93
CA GLN A 160 -5.35 -9.25 18.80
C GLN A 160 -5.27 -8.71 20.23
N ASP A 161 -4.06 -8.45 20.72
CA ASP A 161 -3.86 -7.90 22.07
C ASP A 161 -4.36 -6.45 22.23
N ILE A 162 -4.49 -5.70 21.14
CA ILE A 162 -4.88 -4.28 21.15
C ILE A 162 -6.28 -4.02 20.57
N VAL A 163 -6.82 -4.93 19.75
CA VAL A 163 -8.17 -4.80 19.20
C VAL A 163 -9.20 -5.23 20.24
N LEU A 164 -10.03 -4.31 20.70
CA LEU A 164 -11.09 -4.58 21.66
C LEU A 164 -12.32 -5.18 21.00
N GLU A 165 -12.67 -4.71 19.81
CA GLU A 165 -13.82 -5.17 19.04
C GLU A 165 -13.62 -4.89 17.57
N SER A 166 -14.11 -5.76 16.71
CA SER A 166 -14.12 -5.60 15.25
C SER A 166 -15.51 -5.93 14.72
N LEU A 167 -16.12 -5.00 14.00
CA LEU A 167 -17.48 -5.13 13.53
C LEU A 167 -17.57 -4.78 12.06
N GLU A 168 -18.35 -5.57 11.32
CA GLU A 168 -18.82 -5.21 10.00
C GLU A 168 -20.20 -4.55 10.11
N LEU A 169 -20.32 -3.32 9.62
CA LEU A 169 -21.60 -2.61 9.56
C LEU A 169 -22.10 -2.60 8.12
N PRO A 170 -23.32 -3.10 7.88
CA PRO A 170 -23.96 -2.92 6.58
C PRO A 170 -24.23 -1.43 6.34
N SER A 171 -24.43 -1.05 5.09
CA SER A 171 -24.85 0.32 4.72
C SER A 171 -26.05 0.74 5.57
N ASP A 172 -25.98 1.92 6.16
CA ASP A 172 -26.98 2.47 7.11
C ASP A 172 -27.14 1.67 8.42
N GLY A 173 -26.25 0.72 8.69
CA GLY A 173 -26.21 -0.06 9.93
C GLY A 173 -25.80 0.79 11.13
N LYS A 174 -26.29 0.39 12.32
CA LYS A 174 -25.89 0.98 13.60
C LYS A 174 -25.59 -0.14 14.57
N ALA A 175 -24.48 -0.01 15.31
CA ALA A 175 -24.16 -0.88 16.44
C ALA A 175 -24.06 -0.04 17.71
N LEU A 176 -24.50 -0.61 18.81
CA LEU A 176 -24.30 -0.06 20.14
C LEU A 176 -23.38 -1.01 20.90
N LEU A 177 -22.20 -0.53 21.27
CA LEU A 177 -21.22 -1.27 22.03
C LEU A 177 -21.14 -0.76 23.47
N SER A 178 -20.93 -1.69 24.39
CA SER A 178 -20.63 -1.38 25.78
C SER A 178 -19.33 -2.11 26.13
N LEU A 179 -18.24 -1.36 26.19
CA LEU A 179 -16.90 -1.88 26.43
C LEU A 179 -16.37 -1.43 27.78
N GLN A 180 -15.64 -2.31 28.45
CA GLN A 180 -14.82 -1.95 29.60
C GLN A 180 -13.43 -1.58 29.08
N LEU A 181 -13.10 -0.30 29.11
CA LEU A 181 -11.87 0.22 28.52
C LEU A 181 -10.67 -0.04 29.45
N PRO A 182 -9.61 -0.67 28.95
CA PRO A 182 -8.37 -0.85 29.69
C PRO A 182 -7.46 0.38 29.69
N ALA A 183 -7.77 1.39 28.86
CA ALA A 183 -6.96 2.59 28.65
C ALA A 183 -7.81 3.86 28.79
N GLU A 184 -7.15 5.01 28.86
CA GLU A 184 -7.79 6.33 28.99
C GLU A 184 -8.51 6.77 27.71
N PHE A 185 -8.14 6.22 26.58
CA PHE A 185 -8.76 6.52 25.27
C PHE A 185 -8.85 5.26 24.40
N VAL A 186 -9.76 5.29 23.46
CA VAL A 186 -9.96 4.25 22.44
C VAL A 186 -10.04 4.91 21.08
N ILE A 187 -9.44 4.29 20.09
CA ILE A 187 -9.52 4.73 18.69
C ILE A 187 -10.57 3.88 17.98
N LEU A 188 -11.55 4.54 17.37
CA LEU A 188 -12.43 3.93 16.39
C LEU A 188 -11.83 4.20 15.02
N LEU A 189 -11.56 3.16 14.26
CA LEU A 189 -10.96 3.24 12.94
C LEU A 189 -11.84 2.53 11.92
N ASP A 190 -12.21 3.24 10.86
CA ASP A 190 -12.64 2.62 9.61
C ASP A 190 -11.38 2.46 8.72
N PRO A 191 -10.89 1.23 8.52
CA PRO A 191 -9.65 1.02 7.77
C PRO A 191 -9.78 1.34 6.29
N VAL A 192 -10.98 1.28 5.73
CA VAL A 192 -11.21 1.50 4.29
C VAL A 192 -11.21 2.97 3.95
N THR A 193 -11.95 3.78 4.72
CA THR A 193 -12.05 5.21 4.49
C THR A 193 -11.00 6.03 5.25
N HIS A 194 -10.20 5.38 6.09
CA HIS A 194 -9.28 6.01 7.05
C HIS A 194 -9.98 6.97 8.03
N ALA A 195 -11.31 6.89 8.15
CA ALA A 195 -12.04 7.68 9.13
C ALA A 195 -11.69 7.25 10.54
N THR A 196 -11.38 8.22 11.38
CA THR A 196 -10.89 7.98 12.74
C THR A 196 -11.62 8.88 13.74
N VAL A 197 -11.95 8.30 14.90
CA VAL A 197 -12.49 9.04 16.06
C VAL A 197 -11.69 8.66 17.29
N PHE A 198 -11.25 9.67 18.05
CA PHE A 198 -10.47 9.53 19.29
C PHE A 198 -11.34 9.75 20.52
#